data_9d8c4e6312c8c8b758087dfab5eb9059
#
_entry.id   9d8c4e6312c8c8b758087dfab5eb9059
#
_cell.length_a   1.000
_cell.length_b   1.000
_cell.length_c   1.000
_cell.angle_alpha   90.00
_cell.angle_beta   90.00
_cell.angle_gamma   90.00
#
_symmetry.space_group_name_H-M   'P 1'
#
loop_
_entity.id
_entity.type
_entity.pdbx_description
1 polymer ?
#
loop_
_entity_poly.entity_id
_entity_poly.type
_entity_poly.pdbx_seq_one_letter_code
_entity_poly.pdbx_strand_id
1 'polypeptide(L)'
;MSIADNKKAFHDYFIEERHEAGLVLEGWEVKAIRAGRAQIKEAYVILRNGELFLIGAHISPLIQASSHIKPDPTRTRKLLMHASEISKLIGKVERAGYALVPLDLHYTRGRIKLSLGLAKGKKQYDKRESEKQRDWDREKDRLMKTGRS
;
A
#
# COMPACT_ATOMS: atom_id res chain seq x y z
N MET A 1 -11.35 -5.25 13.72
CA MET A 1 -11.75 -3.84 13.86
C MET A 1 -10.66 -2.94 13.30
N SER A 2 -11.07 -2.03 12.45
CA SER A 2 -10.12 -1.15 11.79
C SER A 2 -9.71 0.01 12.68
N ILE A 3 -8.43 0.35 12.67
CA ILE A 3 -7.90 1.47 13.43
C ILE A 3 -7.79 2.69 12.53
N ALA A 4 -7.34 2.49 11.31
CA ALA A 4 -7.19 3.54 10.32
C ALA A 4 -7.43 2.93 8.94
N ASP A 5 -8.22 3.59 8.13
CA ASP A 5 -8.56 3.11 6.80
C ASP A 5 -7.96 4.00 5.71
N ASN A 6 -7.66 3.40 4.59
CA ASN A 6 -7.21 4.14 3.43
C ASN A 6 -8.27 4.02 2.33
N LYS A 7 -9.32 4.82 2.48
CA LYS A 7 -10.42 4.80 1.50
C LYS A 7 -9.96 5.24 0.11
N LYS A 8 -8.94 6.07 0.06
CA LYS A 8 -8.40 6.53 -1.20
C LYS A 8 -7.84 5.38 -2.03
N ALA A 9 -7.27 4.36 -1.37
CA ALA A 9 -6.75 3.21 -2.09
C ALA A 9 -7.86 2.49 -2.86
N PHE A 10 -9.03 2.32 -2.24
CA PHE A 10 -10.15 1.68 -2.91
C PHE A 10 -10.73 2.53 -4.01
N HIS A 11 -10.57 3.84 -3.92
CA HIS A 11 -11.02 4.76 -4.95
C HIS A 11 -10.06 4.77 -6.14
N ASP A 12 -8.77 4.72 -5.88
CA ASP A 12 -7.74 4.86 -6.91
C ASP A 12 -7.27 3.55 -7.53
N TYR A 13 -7.56 2.43 -6.88
CA TYR A 13 -7.04 1.12 -7.29
C TYR A 13 -8.10 0.04 -7.33
N PHE A 14 -7.90 -0.91 -8.22
CA PHE A 14 -8.64 -2.17 -8.19
C PHE A 14 -7.83 -3.13 -7.33
N ILE A 15 -8.40 -3.55 -6.21
CA ILE A 15 -7.71 -4.44 -5.26
C ILE A 15 -8.03 -5.88 -5.63
N GLU A 16 -7.02 -6.62 -6.07
CA GLU A 16 -7.23 -8.01 -6.48
C GLU A 16 -6.96 -9.02 -5.38
N GLU A 17 -5.99 -8.76 -4.53
CA GLU A 17 -5.66 -9.64 -3.41
C GLU A 17 -5.43 -8.82 -2.18
N ARG A 18 -5.70 -9.41 -1.04
CA ARG A 18 -5.42 -8.80 0.25
C ARG A 18 -4.50 -9.72 1.04
N HIS A 19 -3.55 -9.12 1.73
CA HIS A 19 -2.61 -9.84 2.57
C HIS A 19 -2.48 -9.10 3.89
N GLU A 20 -2.16 -9.83 4.94
CA GLU A 20 -1.94 -9.22 6.24
C GLU A 20 -0.45 -9.24 6.56
N ALA A 21 0.07 -8.11 7.00
CA ALA A 21 1.48 -7.99 7.37
C ALA A 21 1.60 -7.50 8.81
N GLY A 22 2.62 -7.96 9.50
CA GLY A 22 2.99 -7.39 10.77
C GLY A 22 3.78 -6.11 10.55
N LEU A 23 3.98 -5.35 11.61
CA LEU A 23 4.72 -4.10 11.56
C LEU A 23 5.77 -4.08 12.67
N VAL A 24 6.97 -3.63 12.34
CA VAL A 24 7.98 -3.36 13.35
C VAL A 24 7.73 -1.96 13.86
N LEU A 25 7.18 -1.87 15.07
CA LEU A 25 6.78 -0.60 15.68
C LEU A 25 7.57 -0.30 16.93
N GLU A 26 7.76 0.98 17.20
CA GLU A 26 8.33 1.44 18.47
C GLU A 26 7.22 1.56 19.50
N GLY A 27 7.58 1.55 20.78
CA GLY A 27 6.56 1.59 21.85
C GLY A 27 5.64 2.78 21.76
N TRP A 28 6.16 3.96 21.45
CA TRP A 28 5.35 5.16 21.34
C TRP A 28 4.38 5.07 20.15
N GLU A 29 4.79 4.36 19.10
CA GLU A 29 3.93 4.17 17.92
C GLU A 29 2.73 3.30 18.27
N VAL A 30 2.95 2.24 19.02
CA VAL A 30 1.85 1.36 19.45
C VAL A 30 0.83 2.16 20.25
N LYS A 31 1.31 2.98 21.19
CA LYS A 31 0.42 3.80 22.02
C LYS A 31 -0.34 4.82 21.18
N ALA A 32 0.34 5.46 20.24
CA ALA A 32 -0.30 6.46 19.38
C ALA A 32 -1.34 5.82 18.47
N ILE A 33 -1.03 4.67 17.91
CA ILE A 33 -1.98 3.95 17.06
C ILE A 33 -3.22 3.56 17.85
N ARG A 34 -3.04 3.06 19.06
CA ARG A 34 -4.17 2.69 19.93
C ARG A 34 -5.02 3.88 20.30
N ALA A 35 -4.43 5.07 20.33
CA ALA A 35 -5.15 6.30 20.59
C ALA A 35 -5.79 6.90 19.35
N GLY A 36 -5.73 6.20 18.22
CA GLY A 36 -6.34 6.67 16.99
C GLY A 36 -5.55 7.73 16.26
N ARG A 37 -4.26 7.85 16.52
CA ARG A 37 -3.44 8.89 15.93
C ARG A 37 -2.59 8.42 14.76
N ALA A 38 -3.15 7.55 13.95
CA ALA A 38 -2.46 7.03 12.77
C ALA A 38 -3.24 7.39 11.51
N GLN A 39 -2.52 7.74 10.45
CA GLN A 39 -3.07 8.00 9.13
C GLN A 39 -2.23 7.29 8.10
N ILE A 40 -2.88 6.63 7.16
CA ILE A 40 -2.18 5.93 6.09
C ILE A 40 -2.63 6.38 4.69
N LYS A 41 -3.35 7.49 4.61
CA LYS A 41 -3.85 7.99 3.32
C LYS A 41 -2.76 8.26 2.31
N GLU A 42 -1.64 8.80 2.77
CA GLU A 42 -0.52 9.13 1.89
C GLU A 42 0.56 8.05 1.92
N ALA A 43 0.28 6.93 2.58
CA ALA A 43 1.27 5.88 2.72
C ALA A 43 1.35 5.02 1.48
N TYR A 44 2.51 4.42 1.28
CA TYR A 44 2.72 3.46 0.22
C TYR A 44 3.71 2.41 0.70
N VAL A 45 3.77 1.32 -0.03
CA VAL A 45 4.64 0.20 0.31
C VAL A 45 5.71 0.06 -0.75
N ILE A 46 6.96 -0.09 -0.32
CA ILE A 46 8.06 -0.31 -1.25
C ILE A 46 8.73 -1.65 -0.97
N LEU A 47 9.35 -2.17 -2.02
CA LEU A 47 10.16 -3.36 -1.95
C LEU A 47 11.62 -2.94 -2.02
N ARG A 48 12.42 -3.42 -1.08
CA ARG A 48 13.85 -3.14 -1.08
C ARG A 48 14.60 -4.34 -0.54
N ASN A 49 15.51 -4.86 -1.32
CA ASN A 49 16.34 -6.01 -0.94
C ASN A 49 15.51 -7.19 -0.41
N GLY A 50 14.40 -7.48 -1.07
CA GLY A 50 13.56 -8.60 -0.69
C GLY A 50 12.70 -8.36 0.54
N GLU A 51 12.63 -7.12 1.02
CA GLU A 51 11.83 -6.76 2.19
C GLU A 51 10.82 -5.69 1.83
N LEU A 52 9.75 -5.62 2.62
CA LEU A 52 8.69 -4.65 2.43
C LEU A 52 8.74 -3.57 3.50
N PHE A 53 8.52 -2.33 3.08
CA PHE A 53 8.52 -1.18 3.99
C PHE A 53 7.31 -0.31 3.74
N LEU A 54 6.75 0.20 4.83
CA LEU A 54 5.65 1.16 4.78
C LEU A 54 6.25 2.56 4.89
N ILE A 55 6.01 3.37 3.87
CA ILE A 55 6.54 4.73 3.77
C ILE A 55 5.39 5.71 3.81
N GLY A 56 5.59 6.84 4.44
CA GLY A 56 4.60 7.92 4.41
C GLY A 56 3.42 7.78 5.34
N ALA A 57 3.37 6.71 6.13
CA ALA A 57 2.34 6.60 7.15
C ALA A 57 2.66 7.60 8.27
N HIS A 58 1.66 8.33 8.72
CA HIS A 58 1.83 9.33 9.75
C HIS A 58 1.26 8.83 11.08
N ILE A 59 2.12 8.75 12.08
CA ILE A 59 1.73 8.36 13.43
C ILE A 59 2.12 9.50 14.35
N SER A 60 1.13 10.23 14.84
CA SER A 60 1.37 11.41 15.69
C SER A 60 1.71 10.99 17.10
N PRO A 61 2.85 11.42 17.65
CA PRO A 61 3.18 11.05 19.02
C PRO A 61 2.21 11.68 20.01
N LEU A 62 2.02 11.00 21.13
CA LEU A 62 1.23 11.55 22.21
C LEU A 62 2.06 12.59 22.94
N ILE A 63 1.38 13.59 23.51
CA ILE A 63 2.04 14.68 24.21
C ILE A 63 2.94 14.18 25.35
N GLN A 64 2.59 13.06 25.95
CA GLN A 64 3.33 12.50 27.09
C GLN A 64 4.48 11.60 26.67
N ALA A 65 4.87 11.62 25.40
CA ALA A 65 6.03 10.85 24.97
C ALA A 65 7.25 11.33 25.76
N SER A 66 8.08 10.38 26.17
CA SER A 66 9.25 10.70 26.96
C SER A 66 10.18 11.66 26.25
N SER A 67 10.76 12.61 26.98
CA SER A 67 11.70 13.55 26.39
C SER A 67 12.97 12.87 25.87
N HIS A 68 13.23 11.64 26.28
CA HIS A 68 14.37 10.87 25.80
C HIS A 68 14.14 10.28 24.41
N ILE A 69 12.90 10.27 23.95
CA ILE A 69 12.55 9.71 22.64
C ILE A 69 12.25 10.87 21.72
N LYS A 70 12.88 10.86 20.56
CA LYS A 70 12.56 11.83 19.52
C LYS A 70 11.71 11.09 18.48
N PRO A 71 10.40 11.07 18.67
CA PRO A 71 9.55 10.31 17.75
C PRO A 71 9.51 10.96 16.39
N ASP A 72 9.67 10.15 15.37
CA ASP A 72 9.54 10.57 13.98
C ASP A 72 8.18 10.11 13.47
N PRO A 73 7.22 11.02 13.27
CA PRO A 73 5.87 10.63 12.86
C PRO A 73 5.82 9.90 11.53
N THR A 74 6.79 10.13 10.67
CA THR A 74 6.82 9.55 9.33
C THR A 74 7.93 8.54 9.15
N ARG A 75 8.35 7.91 10.22
CA ARG A 75 9.41 6.90 10.19
C ARG A 75 9.06 5.77 9.22
N THR A 76 10.07 5.29 8.52
CA THR A 76 9.90 4.10 7.66
C THR A 76 9.72 2.88 8.55
N ARG A 77 8.66 2.10 8.32
CA ARG A 77 8.34 0.93 9.13
C ARG A 77 8.46 -0.33 8.30
N LYS A 78 9.18 -1.29 8.82
CA LYS A 78 9.34 -2.57 8.14
C LYS A 78 8.06 -3.39 8.31
N LEU A 79 7.65 -4.05 7.24
CA LEU A 79 6.53 -4.96 7.27
C LEU A 79 7.03 -6.38 7.40
N LEU A 80 6.29 -7.19 8.13
CA LEU A 80 6.67 -8.58 8.40
C LEU A 80 5.68 -9.52 7.73
N MET A 81 6.20 -10.33 6.82
CA MET A 81 5.44 -11.37 6.13
C MET A 81 6.35 -12.56 5.93
N HIS A 82 5.77 -13.72 5.65
CA HIS A 82 6.58 -14.88 5.34
C HIS A 82 7.35 -14.67 4.04
N ALA A 83 8.57 -15.18 3.98
CA ALA A 83 9.42 -15.01 2.81
C ALA A 83 8.75 -15.51 1.53
N SER A 84 8.00 -16.60 1.62
CA SER A 84 7.30 -17.15 0.46
C SER A 84 6.22 -16.19 -0.05
N GLU A 85 5.52 -15.52 0.86
CA GLU A 85 4.51 -14.54 0.46
C GLU A 85 5.16 -13.33 -0.19
N ILE A 86 6.24 -12.85 0.40
CA ILE A 86 6.98 -11.71 -0.16
C ILE A 86 7.47 -12.03 -1.57
N SER A 87 8.01 -13.23 -1.76
CA SER A 87 8.50 -13.65 -3.08
C SER A 87 7.41 -13.63 -4.13
N LYS A 88 6.21 -14.12 -3.77
CA LYS A 88 5.08 -14.11 -4.70
C LYS A 88 4.66 -12.69 -5.06
N LEU A 89 4.62 -11.82 -4.06
CA LEU A 89 4.25 -10.42 -4.28
C LEU A 89 5.27 -9.70 -5.15
N ILE A 90 6.56 -9.93 -4.91
CA ILE A 90 7.62 -9.35 -5.72
C ILE A 90 7.43 -9.74 -7.18
N GLY A 91 7.18 -11.02 -7.43
CA GLY A 91 6.97 -11.50 -8.79
C GLY A 91 5.82 -10.79 -9.49
N LYS A 92 4.72 -10.60 -8.78
CA LYS A 92 3.55 -9.93 -9.38
C LYS A 92 3.80 -8.44 -9.61
N VAL A 93 4.45 -7.77 -8.68
CA VAL A 93 4.76 -6.35 -8.83
C VAL A 93 5.70 -6.14 -10.01
N GLU A 94 6.76 -6.95 -10.10
CA GLU A 94 7.76 -6.77 -11.15
C GLU A 94 7.32 -7.24 -12.52
N ARG A 95 6.60 -8.36 -12.58
CA ARG A 95 6.25 -8.93 -13.88
C ARG A 95 4.92 -8.48 -14.42
N ALA A 96 3.95 -8.28 -13.54
CA ALA A 96 2.59 -7.98 -13.98
C ALA A 96 2.18 -6.53 -13.76
N GLY A 97 3.08 -5.70 -13.24
CA GLY A 97 2.79 -4.28 -13.08
C GLY A 97 1.80 -3.96 -11.97
N TYR A 98 1.67 -4.83 -10.98
CA TYR A 98 0.84 -4.53 -9.83
C TYR A 98 1.57 -3.62 -8.85
N ALA A 99 0.81 -2.94 -8.03
CA ALA A 99 1.34 -2.13 -6.94
C ALA A 99 0.87 -2.71 -5.62
N LEU A 100 1.67 -2.49 -4.58
CA LEU A 100 1.26 -2.84 -3.22
C LEU A 100 0.79 -1.58 -2.54
N VAL A 101 -0.43 -1.60 -2.02
CA VAL A 101 -1.01 -0.43 -1.36
C VAL A 101 -1.48 -0.79 0.04
N PRO A 102 -1.26 0.09 1.02
CA PRO A 102 -1.79 -0.16 2.36
C PRO A 102 -3.29 0.13 2.36
N LEU A 103 -4.06 -0.76 2.93
CA LEU A 103 -5.51 -0.65 2.94
C LEU A 103 -6.05 -0.20 4.29
N ASP A 104 -5.57 -0.80 5.37
CA ASP A 104 -5.96 -0.41 6.71
C ASP A 104 -4.99 -0.92 7.76
N LEU A 105 -5.07 -0.31 8.93
CA LEU A 105 -4.45 -0.81 10.15
C LEU A 105 -5.56 -1.40 10.99
N HIS A 106 -5.33 -2.55 11.57
CA HIS A 106 -6.33 -3.23 12.38
C HIS A 106 -5.68 -4.09 13.45
N TYR A 107 -6.50 -4.60 14.37
CA TYR A 107 -6.02 -5.54 15.37
C TYR A 107 -6.34 -6.96 14.95
N THR A 108 -5.37 -7.84 15.11
CA THR A 108 -5.57 -9.26 14.97
C THR A 108 -4.97 -9.90 16.20
N ARG A 109 -5.81 -10.50 17.03
CA ARG A 109 -5.37 -11.14 18.29
C ARG A 109 -4.56 -10.18 19.16
N GLY A 110 -5.03 -8.94 19.26
CA GLY A 110 -4.40 -7.92 20.09
C GLY A 110 -3.15 -7.28 19.49
N ARG A 111 -2.74 -7.69 18.31
CA ARG A 111 -1.58 -7.13 17.63
C ARG A 111 -2.02 -6.21 16.50
N ILE A 112 -1.23 -5.17 16.28
CA ILE A 112 -1.48 -4.24 15.21
C ILE A 112 -0.94 -4.83 13.91
N LYS A 113 -1.79 -4.93 12.91
CA LYS A 113 -1.45 -5.48 11.60
C LYS A 113 -1.86 -4.50 10.52
N LEU A 114 -1.23 -4.64 9.36
CA LEU A 114 -1.56 -3.85 8.19
C LEU A 114 -2.14 -4.76 7.12
N SER A 115 -3.27 -4.36 6.55
CA SER A 115 -3.78 -5.03 5.35
C SER A 115 -3.11 -4.42 4.15
N LEU A 116 -2.53 -5.25 3.31
CA LEU A 116 -1.94 -4.86 2.04
C LEU A 116 -2.83 -5.27 0.91
N GLY A 117 -2.94 -4.45 -0.10
CA GLY A 117 -3.63 -4.82 -1.33
C GLY A 117 -2.65 -4.97 -2.47
N LEU A 118 -2.81 -6.03 -3.25
CA LEU A 118 -2.15 -6.17 -4.52
C LEU A 118 -3.11 -5.59 -5.55
N ALA A 119 -2.71 -4.53 -6.24
CA ALA A 119 -3.68 -3.69 -6.92
C ALA A 119 -3.17 -3.11 -8.23
N LYS A 120 -4.11 -2.71 -9.07
CA LYS A 120 -3.82 -1.97 -10.29
C LYS A 120 -4.49 -0.60 -10.18
N GLY A 121 -3.79 0.43 -10.60
CA GLY A 121 -4.33 1.78 -10.56
C GLY A 121 -5.49 1.95 -11.52
N LYS A 122 -6.60 2.47 -11.06
CA LYS A 122 -7.78 2.69 -11.89
C LYS A 122 -7.53 3.68 -13.00
N LYS A 123 -6.85 4.78 -12.68
CA LYS A 123 -6.56 5.78 -13.71
C LYS A 123 -5.69 5.22 -14.81
N GLN A 124 -4.70 4.43 -14.44
CA GLN A 124 -3.83 3.83 -15.41
C GLN A 124 -4.57 2.78 -16.23
N TYR A 125 -5.43 2.02 -15.58
CA TYR A 125 -6.28 1.04 -16.24
C TYR A 125 -7.23 1.73 -17.21
N ASP A 126 -7.92 2.78 -16.75
CA ASP A 126 -8.84 3.53 -17.59
C ASP A 126 -8.11 4.20 -18.74
N LYS A 127 -6.90 4.69 -18.50
CA LYS A 127 -6.09 5.29 -19.54
C LYS A 127 -5.71 4.25 -20.59
N ARG A 128 -5.34 3.05 -20.16
CA ARG A 128 -5.03 1.97 -21.09
C ARG A 128 -6.24 1.59 -21.93
N GLU A 129 -7.40 1.49 -21.30
CA GLU A 129 -8.62 1.19 -22.02
C GLU A 129 -8.94 2.29 -23.03
N SER A 130 -8.79 3.56 -22.63
CA SER A 130 -9.01 4.68 -23.53
C SER A 130 -8.01 4.68 -24.68
N GLU A 131 -6.76 4.36 -24.39
CA GLU A 131 -5.74 4.28 -25.43
C GLU A 131 -6.01 3.14 -26.39
N LYS A 132 -6.44 2.00 -25.87
CA LYS A 132 -6.81 0.88 -26.71
C LYS A 132 -7.99 1.25 -27.59
N GLN A 133 -8.97 1.92 -27.05
CA GLN A 133 -10.12 2.33 -27.81
C GLN A 133 -9.75 3.32 -28.90
N ARG A 134 -8.90 4.27 -28.60
CA ARG A 134 -8.42 5.23 -29.58
C ARG A 134 -7.57 4.57 -30.64
N ASP A 135 -6.72 3.66 -30.24
CA ASP A 135 -5.89 2.91 -31.18
C ASP A 135 -6.76 2.05 -32.07
N TRP A 136 -7.77 1.42 -31.51
CA TRP A 136 -8.70 0.60 -32.26
C TRP A 136 -9.45 1.46 -33.26
N ASP A 137 -9.90 2.63 -32.86
CA ASP A 137 -10.60 3.56 -33.74
C ASP A 137 -9.69 4.03 -34.85
N ARG A 138 -8.43 4.29 -34.55
CA ARG A 138 -7.45 4.65 -35.57
C ARG A 138 -7.16 3.48 -36.48
N GLU A 139 -7.23 2.28 -35.96
CA GLU A 139 -6.98 1.11 -36.75
C GLU A 139 -8.08 0.78 -37.68
N LYS A 140 -9.28 1.17 -37.39
CA LYS A 140 -10.35 1.09 -38.34
C LYS A 140 -10.00 1.96 -39.55
N ASP A 141 -9.25 3.01 -39.29
CA ASP A 141 -8.84 3.90 -40.36
C ASP A 141 -7.53 3.46 -40.99
N ARG A 142 -6.60 2.94 -40.22
CA ARG A 142 -5.26 2.64 -40.67
C ARG A 142 -4.81 1.23 -40.53
N LEU A 143 -5.59 0.54 -39.87
CA LEU A 143 -5.28 -0.77 -39.62
C LEU A 143 -4.28 -1.06 -38.69
N MET A 144 -4.01 -0.74 -37.74
CA MET A 144 -3.36 -0.89 -36.75
C MET A 144 -2.62 -1.07 -35.86
N LYS A 145 -2.45 -0.73 -35.32
CA LYS A 145 -1.60 -0.86 -34.46
C LYS A 145 -2.05 -1.41 -33.28
N THR A 146 -1.58 -2.25 -32.64
CA THR A 146 -2.03 -2.73 -31.40
C THR A 146 -1.89 -1.66 -30.39
N GLY A 147 -2.82 -1.56 -29.56
CA GLY A 147 -2.77 -0.68 -28.50
C GLY A 147 -1.69 -1.14 -27.59
N ARG A 148 -1.20 -0.30 -26.80
CA ARG A 148 -0.29 -0.66 -26.02
C ARG A 148 -0.70 -1.21 -24.93
N SER A 149 -0.38 -1.90 -24.31
CA SER A 149 -0.84 -2.58 -23.14
C SER A 149 -0.04 -2.31 -21.91
#